data_59cda2b0423538be2a6282eb86424b92
#
_entry.id   59cda2b0423538be2a6282eb86424b92
#
_cell.length_a   1.000
_cell.length_b   1.000
_cell.length_c   1.000
_cell.angle_alpha   90.00
_cell.angle_beta   90.00
_cell.angle_gamma   90.00
#
_symmetry.space_group_name_H-M   'P 1'
#
loop_
_entity.id
_entity.type
_entity.pdbx_description
1 polymer ?
#
loop_
_entity_poly.entity_id
_entity_poly.type
_entity_poly.pdbx_seq_one_letter_code
_entity_poly.pdbx_strand_id
1 'polypeptide(L)'
;MSKRVGVIGIVVHDPKKNAEKVNAVISGYGRIIIGRMGIPRHAANVGLIALIIEGTTDEVGALTGKLGSLPGVTVKSALTAQAIQEEKNHD
;
A
#
# COMPACT_ATOMS: atom_id res chain seq x y z
N MET A 1 -19.96 -4.92 -0.01
CA MET A 1 -19.03 -4.44 0.98
C MET A 1 -18.52 -3.08 0.68
N SER A 2 -18.35 -2.32 1.73
CA SER A 2 -17.86 -0.95 1.58
C SER A 2 -16.38 -0.94 1.35
N LYS A 3 -15.94 -0.03 0.51
CA LYS A 3 -14.52 0.11 0.21
C LYS A 3 -14.05 1.50 0.53
N ARG A 4 -12.79 1.61 0.82
CA ARG A 4 -12.12 2.87 1.03
C ARG A 4 -11.06 3.04 -0.02
N VAL A 5 -10.84 4.29 -0.38
CA VAL A 5 -9.77 4.64 -1.31
C VAL A 5 -8.71 5.37 -0.54
N GLY A 6 -7.48 5.19 -0.92
CA GLY A 6 -6.42 5.89 -0.21
C GLY A 6 -5.06 5.61 -0.75
N VAL A 7 -4.08 6.02 0.03
CA VAL A 7 -2.68 5.94 -0.35
C VAL A 7 -1.92 5.25 0.78
N ILE A 8 -1.04 4.34 0.42
CA ILE A 8 -0.14 3.71 1.38
C ILE A 8 1.27 4.14 0.99
N GLY A 9 1.96 4.78 1.93
CA GLY A 9 3.35 5.14 1.74
C GLY A 9 4.24 4.14 2.43
N ILE A 10 5.27 3.70 1.74
CA ILE A 10 6.18 2.68 2.24
C ILE A 10 7.61 3.18 2.09
N VAL A 11 8.36 3.13 3.18
CA VAL A 11 9.79 3.42 3.15
C VAL A 11 10.50 2.11 3.45
N VAL A 12 11.35 1.68 2.52
CA VAL A 12 12.09 0.43 2.66
C VAL A 12 13.54 0.80 2.94
N HIS A 13 13.98 0.56 4.17
CA HIS A 13 15.36 0.82 4.54
C HIS A 13 16.22 -0.31 4.00
N ASP A 14 17.41 0.04 3.51
CA ASP A 14 18.33 -0.91 2.92
C ASP A 14 17.60 -1.76 1.87
N PRO A 15 17.15 -1.14 0.77
CA PRO A 15 16.28 -1.83 -0.18
C PRO A 15 16.93 -3.04 -0.82
N LYS A 16 18.26 -3.04 -0.94
CA LYS A 16 18.94 -4.18 -1.50
C LYS A 16 18.65 -5.43 -0.70
N LYS A 17 18.54 -5.26 0.62
CA LYS A 17 18.29 -6.38 1.50
C LYS A 17 16.83 -6.68 1.68
N ASN A 18 15.97 -5.65 1.68
CA ASN A 18 14.59 -5.79 2.12
C ASN A 18 13.53 -5.68 1.04
N ALA A 19 13.88 -5.20 -0.15
CA ALA A 19 12.85 -4.90 -1.14
C ALA A 19 12.12 -6.13 -1.65
N GLU A 20 12.80 -7.26 -1.73
CA GLU A 20 12.19 -8.45 -2.28
C GLU A 20 11.00 -8.91 -1.45
N LYS A 21 11.12 -8.85 -0.14
CA LYS A 21 10.03 -9.25 0.73
C LYS A 21 8.85 -8.29 0.64
N VAL A 22 9.15 -7.00 0.50
CA VAL A 22 8.11 -5.99 0.32
C VAL A 22 7.33 -6.26 -0.97
N ASN A 23 8.04 -6.50 -2.06
CA ASN A 23 7.39 -6.74 -3.33
C ASN A 23 6.58 -8.03 -3.32
N ALA A 24 7.03 -9.04 -2.59
CA ALA A 24 6.28 -10.28 -2.48
C ALA A 24 4.93 -10.04 -1.77
N VAL A 25 4.93 -9.24 -0.71
CA VAL A 25 3.69 -8.92 -0.02
C VAL A 25 2.76 -8.13 -0.93
N ILE A 26 3.29 -7.11 -1.62
CA ILE A 26 2.48 -6.28 -2.51
C ILE A 26 1.84 -7.15 -3.59
N SER A 27 2.59 -8.08 -4.15
CA SER A 27 2.06 -8.96 -5.19
C SER A 27 0.85 -9.75 -4.73
N GLY A 28 0.79 -10.10 -3.47
CA GLY A 28 -0.34 -10.84 -2.93
C GLY A 28 -1.61 -10.01 -2.78
N TYR A 29 -1.52 -8.71 -2.94
CA TYR A 29 -2.66 -7.82 -2.75
C TYR A 29 -2.99 -7.03 -4.01
N GLY A 30 -2.63 -7.57 -5.17
CA GLY A 30 -2.84 -6.85 -6.44
C GLY A 30 -4.28 -6.46 -6.69
N ARG A 31 -5.23 -7.20 -6.13
CA ARG A 31 -6.64 -6.91 -6.36
C ARG A 31 -7.06 -5.55 -5.82
N ILE A 32 -6.45 -5.08 -4.76
CA ILE A 32 -6.85 -3.80 -4.17
C ILE A 32 -5.92 -2.66 -4.54
N ILE A 33 -4.86 -2.93 -5.29
CA ILE A 33 -3.89 -1.91 -5.66
C ILE A 33 -4.23 -1.43 -7.07
N ILE A 34 -4.64 -0.16 -7.17
CA ILE A 34 -5.03 0.40 -8.45
C ILE A 34 -3.98 1.32 -9.04
N GLY A 35 -2.93 1.60 -8.31
CA GLY A 35 -1.82 2.38 -8.83
C GLY A 35 -0.59 2.18 -7.97
N ARG A 36 0.56 2.36 -8.60
CA ARG A 36 1.81 2.17 -7.89
C ARG A 36 2.88 3.07 -8.48
N MET A 37 3.65 3.70 -7.62
CA MET A 37 4.78 4.50 -8.04
C MET A 37 5.91 4.25 -7.05
N GLY A 38 7.13 4.17 -7.53
CA GLY A 38 8.22 3.92 -6.62
C GLY A 38 9.54 4.46 -7.12
N ILE A 39 10.40 4.75 -6.15
CA ILE A 39 11.80 5.07 -6.38
C ILE A 39 12.57 3.96 -5.69
N PRO A 40 13.15 3.03 -6.45
CA PRO A 40 13.75 1.83 -5.85
C PRO A 40 14.94 2.10 -4.97
N ARG A 41 15.61 3.23 -5.22
CA ARG A 41 16.76 3.53 -4.41
C ARG A 41 17.02 5.03 -4.39
N HIS A 42 16.97 5.58 -3.22
CA HIS A 42 17.22 6.99 -3.00
C HIS A 42 18.60 7.17 -2.37
N ALA A 43 19.13 8.41 -2.44
CA ALA A 43 20.46 8.69 -1.92
C ALA A 43 20.60 8.35 -0.44
N ALA A 44 19.50 8.34 0.31
CA ALA A 44 19.54 8.01 1.73
C ALA A 44 19.51 6.50 1.99
N ASN A 45 19.73 5.70 0.96
CA ASN A 45 19.69 4.24 1.05
C ASN A 45 18.32 3.73 1.48
N VAL A 46 17.28 4.33 0.90
CA VAL A 46 15.91 3.90 1.11
C VAL A 46 15.22 3.74 -0.23
N GLY A 47 14.27 2.83 -0.27
CA GLY A 47 13.35 2.72 -1.38
C GLY A 47 12.03 3.34 -0.95
N LEU A 48 11.35 3.99 -1.87
CA LEU A 48 10.08 4.64 -1.59
C LEU A 48 9.02 4.06 -2.52
N ILE A 49 7.89 3.68 -1.95
CA ILE A 49 6.79 3.14 -2.74
C ILE A 49 5.51 3.82 -2.29
N ALA A 50 4.72 4.26 -3.25
CA ALA A 50 3.39 4.78 -2.99
C ALA A 50 2.40 3.88 -3.69
N LEU A 51 1.40 3.42 -2.97
CA LEU A 51 0.34 2.60 -3.53
C LEU A 51 -0.95 3.38 -3.45
N ILE A 52 -1.71 3.37 -4.54
CA ILE A 52 -3.07 3.87 -4.54
C ILE A 52 -3.95 2.65 -4.42
N ILE A 53 -4.82 2.62 -3.43
CA ILE A 53 -5.58 1.42 -3.14
C ILE A 53 -7.06 1.69 -3.06
N GLU A 54 -7.81 0.64 -3.31
CA GLU A 54 -9.25 0.64 -3.12
C GLU A 54 -9.61 -0.72 -2.55
N GLY A 55 -10.04 -0.77 -1.30
CA GLY A 55 -10.34 -2.03 -0.66
C GLY A 55 -11.10 -1.83 0.64
N THR A 56 -11.52 -2.93 1.24
CA THR A 56 -12.19 -2.87 2.53
C THR A 56 -11.16 -2.54 3.60
N THR A 57 -11.63 -2.08 4.75
CA THR A 57 -10.71 -1.79 5.85
C THR A 57 -9.97 -3.04 6.29
N ASP A 58 -10.60 -4.20 6.19
CA ASP A 58 -9.92 -5.45 6.54
C ASP A 58 -8.80 -5.77 5.56
N GLU A 59 -9.06 -5.57 4.27
CA GLU A 59 -8.04 -5.84 3.26
C GLU A 59 -6.86 -4.90 3.40
N VAL A 60 -7.15 -3.62 3.59
CA VAL A 60 -6.10 -2.62 3.74
C VAL A 60 -5.31 -2.87 5.03
N GLY A 61 -6.01 -3.19 6.10
CA GLY A 61 -5.36 -3.51 7.37
C GLY A 61 -4.45 -4.72 7.28
N ALA A 62 -4.88 -5.74 6.54
CA ALA A 62 -4.05 -6.92 6.35
C ALA A 62 -2.78 -6.58 5.58
N LEU A 63 -2.91 -5.77 4.54
CA LEU A 63 -1.76 -5.38 3.73
C LEU A 63 -0.79 -4.54 4.56
N THR A 64 -1.29 -3.49 5.23
CA THR A 64 -0.41 -2.62 6.01
C THR A 64 0.22 -3.37 7.18
N GLY A 65 -0.53 -4.29 7.78
CA GLY A 65 0.01 -5.10 8.87
C GLY A 65 1.15 -5.99 8.43
N LYS A 66 0.99 -6.64 7.28
CA LYS A 66 2.06 -7.49 6.76
C LYS A 66 3.29 -6.68 6.37
N LEU A 67 3.07 -5.53 5.72
CA LEU A 67 4.19 -4.68 5.35
C LEU A 67 4.91 -4.15 6.59
N GLY A 68 4.14 -3.71 7.58
CA GLY A 68 4.72 -3.12 8.77
C GLY A 68 5.46 -4.12 9.63
N SER A 69 5.18 -5.41 9.47
CA SER A 69 5.88 -6.43 10.25
C SER A 69 7.23 -6.80 9.64
N LEU A 70 7.53 -6.34 8.43
CA LEU A 70 8.80 -6.68 7.80
C LEU A 70 9.93 -5.83 8.38
N PRO A 71 11.11 -6.42 8.57
CA PRO A 71 12.25 -5.64 9.07
C PRO A 71 12.61 -4.53 8.10
N GLY A 72 12.92 -3.37 8.63
CA GLY A 72 13.39 -2.25 7.81
C GLY A 72 12.32 -1.59 6.97
N VAL A 73 11.05 -1.79 7.31
CA VAL A 73 9.95 -1.23 6.52
C VAL A 73 9.09 -0.34 7.41
N THR A 74 8.85 0.86 6.93
CA THR A 74 7.95 1.82 7.59
C THR A 74 6.75 2.04 6.68
N VAL A 75 5.55 1.97 7.24
CA VAL A 75 4.32 2.06 6.46
C VAL A 75 3.38 3.06 7.11
N LYS A 76 2.78 3.91 6.28
CA LYS A 76 1.73 4.81 6.71
C LYS A 76 0.65 4.83 5.65
N SER A 77 -0.58 4.92 6.08
CA SER A 77 -1.69 4.96 5.15
C SER A 77 -2.60 6.13 5.44
N ALA A 78 -3.25 6.61 4.41
CA ALA A 78 -4.26 7.65 4.52
C ALA A 78 -5.45 7.18 3.70
N LEU A 79 -6.57 7.00 4.36
CA LEU A 79 -7.76 6.47 3.71
C LEU A 79 -8.89 7.48 3.84
N THR A 80 -9.90 7.35 2.96
CA THR A 80 -11.09 8.17 3.11
C THR A 80 -11.74 7.85 4.45
N ALA A 81 -12.29 8.90 5.08
CA ALA A 81 -12.92 8.73 6.37
C ALA A 81 -14.18 7.90 6.27
N GLN A 82 -14.86 7.96 5.12
CA GLN A 82 -16.08 7.22 4.90
C GLN A 82 -15.89 6.32 3.71
N ALA A 83 -16.62 5.22 3.71
CA ALA A 83 -16.55 4.28 2.61
C ALA A 83 -17.06 4.93 1.34
N ILE A 84 -16.41 4.58 0.23
CA ILE A 84 -16.83 5.01 -1.08
C ILE A 84 -17.87 4.02 -1.58
N GLN A 85 -19.03 4.52 -2.02
CA GLN A 85 -20.03 3.66 -2.58
C GLN A 85 -20.04 3.82 -4.06
N GLU A 86 -20.25 2.69 -4.74
CA GLU A 86 -20.32 2.71 -6.17
C GLU A 86 -21.54 3.44 -6.58
N GLU A 87 -21.41 4.36 -7.52
CA GLU A 87 -22.54 5.10 -7.97
C GLU A 87 -23.37 4.29 -8.86
N LYS A 88 -24.59 4.22 -8.61
CA LYS A 88 -25.38 3.48 -9.45
C LYS A 88 -25.93 4.30 -10.46
N ASN A 89 -25.67 4.88 -11.10
CA ASN A 89 -26.11 5.58 -12.05
C ASN A 89 -26.93 6.51 -12.00
N HIS A 90 -27.07 7.04 -11.92
CA HIS A 90 -27.84 7.89 -11.72
C HIS A 90 -28.12 8.67 -12.69
N ASP A 91 -28.23 8.72 -13.11
CA ASP A 91 -28.58 9.38 -13.83
C ASP A 91 -28.62 9.56 -14.31
#